data_178160639b867d5a066d613c9736a5a1
#
_entry.id   178160639b867d5a066d613c9736a5a1
#
_cell.length_a   1.000
_cell.length_b   1.000
_cell.length_c   1.000
_cell.angle_alpha   90.00
_cell.angle_beta   90.00
_cell.angle_gamma   90.00
#
_symmetry.space_group_name_H-M   'P 1'
#
loop_
_entity.id
_entity.type
_entity.pdbx_description
1 polymer ?
#
loop_
_entity_poly.entity_id
_entity_poly.type
_entity_poly.pdbx_seq_one_letter_code
_entity_poly.pdbx_strand_id
1 'polypeptide(L)'
;MVTIPHSLSLGQSHVKKLENEAILLENFEDNQVGELPGDWYDRDGNKLLYQHSIGEQKTYKYKIQNEGKNKFLRYKGTRAKHISFPLINEEKENIYDINLYETPILSWKVRAHKLPKGANEKSSDRNDSVASIYVVFDMGRVALVKKVPKSIRYTWSTTLPEGETGSKLFGNQQIIVVNSGEQDKGKWVTFERNLVEDYRRMFGDDPPKNPIAILILSDGDSTNSYVKADYDDILLKPEK
;
A
#
# COMPACT_ATOMS: atom_id res chain seq x y z
N MET A 1 -5.17 -12.41 3.89
CA MET A 1 -4.14 -12.95 4.79
C MET A 1 -2.84 -12.32 4.33
N VAL A 2 -2.08 -11.66 5.20
CA VAL A 2 -0.73 -11.21 4.85
C VAL A 2 0.17 -12.40 5.17
N THR A 3 0.65 -13.08 4.16
CA THR A 3 1.64 -14.14 4.29
C THR A 3 3.02 -13.53 4.07
N ILE A 4 3.96 -13.85 4.93
CA ILE A 4 5.36 -13.47 4.82
C ILE A 4 6.03 -14.50 3.88
N PRO A 5 6.80 -14.10 2.89
CA PRO A 5 7.37 -15.00 1.89
C PRO A 5 8.43 -15.96 2.45
N HIS A 6 8.49 -17.17 1.89
CA HIS A 6 9.34 -18.30 2.34
C HIS A 6 10.84 -18.20 2.04
N SER A 7 11.32 -17.19 1.35
CA SER A 7 12.77 -16.89 1.24
C SER A 7 12.98 -15.52 0.61
N LEU A 8 13.51 -14.60 1.38
CA LEU A 8 14.13 -13.39 0.85
C LEU A 8 15.57 -13.76 0.44
N SER A 9 15.79 -14.07 -0.85
CA SER A 9 17.15 -13.97 -1.36
C SER A 9 17.54 -12.49 -1.27
N LEU A 10 18.64 -12.19 -0.60
CA LEU A 10 19.28 -10.88 -0.58
C LEU A 10 19.79 -10.54 -2.01
N GLY A 11 18.86 -10.30 -2.94
CA GLY A 11 19.12 -9.49 -4.12
C GLY A 11 19.39 -8.07 -3.65
N GLN A 12 20.17 -7.29 -4.38
CA GLN A 12 20.42 -5.88 -4.05
C GLN A 12 19.06 -5.19 -3.84
N SER A 13 18.75 -4.85 -2.57
CA SER A 13 17.52 -4.15 -2.23
C SER A 13 17.56 -2.76 -2.84
N HIS A 14 16.50 -2.37 -3.55
CA HIS A 14 16.32 -0.99 -4.02
C HIS A 14 15.98 -0.02 -2.87
N VAL A 15 15.69 -0.53 -1.66
CA VAL A 15 15.52 0.29 -0.45
C VAL A 15 16.83 0.99 -0.11
N LYS A 16 16.78 2.32 0.01
CA LYS A 16 17.98 3.17 0.20
C LYS A 16 17.72 4.20 1.30
N LYS A 17 18.68 4.33 2.22
CA LYS A 17 18.74 5.48 3.12
C LYS A 17 19.32 6.68 2.32
N LEU A 18 18.58 7.80 2.31
CA LEU A 18 18.96 9.02 1.60
C LEU A 18 19.76 9.95 2.51
N GLU A 19 20.44 10.95 1.93
CA GLU A 19 21.26 11.91 2.69
C GLU A 19 20.47 12.69 3.76
N ASN A 20 19.17 12.89 3.55
CA ASN A 20 18.27 13.55 4.50
C ASN A 20 17.64 12.60 5.51
N GLU A 21 18.25 11.46 5.79
CA GLU A 21 17.80 10.40 6.69
C GLU A 21 16.48 9.71 6.26
N ALA A 22 15.87 10.11 5.14
CA ALA A 22 14.70 9.42 4.63
C ALA A 22 15.05 8.04 4.08
N ILE A 23 14.13 7.09 4.18
CA ILE A 23 14.26 5.74 3.65
C ILE A 23 13.37 5.64 2.41
N LEU A 24 13.96 5.55 1.22
CA LEU A 24 13.25 5.22 0.00
C LEU A 24 12.89 3.74 0.03
N LEU A 25 11.60 3.44 0.08
CA LEU A 25 11.09 2.06 0.05
C LEU A 25 10.89 1.59 -1.39
N GLU A 26 10.30 2.42 -2.25
CA GLU A 26 10.02 2.06 -3.63
C GLU A 26 9.78 3.32 -4.50
N ASN A 27 10.40 3.39 -5.66
CA ASN A 27 10.14 4.41 -6.70
C ASN A 27 10.01 3.79 -8.10
N PHE A 28 9.98 2.47 -8.21
CA PHE A 28 9.82 1.68 -9.42
C PHE A 28 10.89 1.87 -10.51
N GLU A 29 11.94 2.69 -10.27
CA GLU A 29 12.95 3.02 -11.28
C GLU A 29 13.81 1.82 -11.70
N ASP A 30 14.05 0.89 -10.77
CA ASP A 30 14.84 -0.31 -11.02
C ASP A 30 14.04 -1.44 -11.71
N ASN A 31 12.72 -1.23 -11.92
CA ASN A 31 11.82 -2.22 -12.51
C ASN A 31 11.75 -2.12 -14.05
N GLN A 32 11.34 -3.21 -14.72
CA GLN A 32 11.18 -3.25 -16.16
C GLN A 32 9.79 -2.80 -16.60
N VAL A 33 9.73 -1.86 -17.56
CA VAL A 33 8.47 -1.36 -18.12
C VAL A 33 7.65 -2.49 -18.75
N GLY A 34 6.35 -2.52 -18.44
CA GLY A 34 5.42 -3.54 -18.93
C GLY A 34 5.28 -4.76 -18.01
N GLU A 35 6.17 -4.92 -17.04
CA GLU A 35 6.15 -6.03 -16.08
C GLU A 35 5.48 -5.68 -14.75
N LEU A 36 5.32 -6.68 -13.88
CA LEU A 36 4.96 -6.52 -12.48
C LEU A 36 6.17 -6.03 -11.66
N PRO A 37 5.97 -5.33 -10.54
CA PRO A 37 7.08 -4.87 -9.70
C PRO A 37 7.81 -6.05 -9.04
N GLY A 38 9.17 -6.05 -9.10
CA GLY A 38 10.00 -7.22 -8.83
C GLY A 38 10.07 -7.70 -7.38
N ASP A 39 10.06 -6.79 -6.43
CA ASP A 39 10.18 -7.09 -5.00
C ASP A 39 8.84 -7.02 -4.25
N TRP A 40 7.76 -7.04 -5.00
CA TRP A 40 6.40 -7.11 -4.47
C TRP A 40 5.88 -8.54 -4.52
N TYR A 41 4.96 -8.83 -3.61
CA TYR A 41 4.39 -10.15 -3.38
C TYR A 41 2.87 -10.12 -3.52
N ASP A 42 2.31 -11.25 -3.90
CA ASP A 42 0.87 -11.45 -3.91
C ASP A 42 0.32 -11.66 -2.49
N ARG A 43 -1.01 -11.77 -2.39
CA ARG A 43 -1.68 -12.03 -1.10
C ARG A 43 -1.32 -13.38 -0.46
N ASP A 44 -0.78 -14.30 -1.23
CA ASP A 44 -0.42 -15.66 -0.80
C ASP A 44 1.09 -15.77 -0.48
N GLY A 45 1.84 -14.65 -0.63
CA GLY A 45 3.26 -14.54 -0.27
C GLY A 45 4.22 -14.96 -1.39
N ASN A 46 3.76 -15.07 -2.65
CA ASN A 46 4.64 -15.37 -3.77
C ASN A 46 5.14 -14.08 -4.45
N LYS A 47 6.40 -14.04 -4.86
CA LYS A 47 6.92 -12.92 -5.67
C LYS A 47 6.12 -12.75 -6.96
N LEU A 48 5.71 -11.51 -7.27
CA LEU A 48 4.89 -11.22 -8.44
C LEU A 48 5.57 -11.59 -9.76
N LEU A 49 6.86 -11.32 -9.90
CA LEU A 49 7.62 -11.66 -11.13
C LEU A 49 7.66 -13.16 -11.39
N TYR A 50 7.63 -13.98 -10.35
CA TYR A 50 7.62 -15.43 -10.51
C TYR A 50 6.34 -15.93 -11.20
N GLN A 51 5.23 -15.24 -11.01
CA GLN A 51 3.94 -15.59 -11.61
C GLN A 51 3.85 -15.27 -13.12
N HIS A 52 4.80 -14.53 -13.66
CA HIS A 52 4.95 -14.36 -15.11
C HIS A 52 5.07 -15.69 -15.84
N SER A 53 5.78 -16.64 -15.24
CA SER A 53 6.08 -17.93 -15.86
C SER A 53 4.88 -18.89 -15.90
N ILE A 54 3.85 -18.66 -15.09
CA ILE A 54 2.70 -19.56 -14.95
C ILE A 54 1.37 -18.98 -15.47
N GLY A 55 1.40 -17.83 -16.14
CA GLY A 55 0.25 -17.26 -16.84
C GLY A 55 -0.81 -16.61 -15.96
N GLU A 56 -0.59 -16.47 -14.66
CA GLU A 56 -1.53 -15.84 -13.71
C GLU A 56 -1.54 -14.31 -13.73
N GLN A 57 -0.76 -13.66 -14.58
CA GLN A 57 -0.73 -12.20 -14.77
C GLN A 57 -2.12 -11.54 -14.94
N LYS A 58 -3.09 -12.30 -15.39
CA LYS A 58 -4.47 -11.80 -15.56
C LYS A 58 -5.13 -11.40 -14.24
N THR A 59 -4.62 -11.88 -13.11
CA THR A 59 -5.20 -11.62 -11.79
C THR A 59 -4.69 -10.32 -11.18
N TYR A 60 -3.41 -9.98 -11.42
CA TYR A 60 -2.80 -8.74 -10.96
C TYR A 60 -2.78 -7.72 -12.10
N LYS A 61 -3.57 -6.66 -11.96
CA LYS A 61 -3.75 -5.63 -12.98
C LYS A 61 -2.75 -4.48 -12.85
N TYR A 62 -1.63 -4.74 -12.19
CA TYR A 62 -0.53 -3.80 -12.02
C TYR A 62 0.51 -3.99 -13.11
N LYS A 63 1.09 -2.90 -13.58
CA LYS A 63 2.25 -2.90 -14.50
C LYS A 63 3.09 -1.66 -14.33
N ILE A 64 4.40 -1.81 -14.46
CA ILE A 64 5.31 -0.69 -14.54
C ILE A 64 5.06 0.06 -15.86
N GLN A 65 4.95 1.37 -15.77
CA GLN A 65 4.84 2.30 -16.89
C GLN A 65 5.93 3.36 -16.76
N ASN A 66 6.13 4.15 -17.82
CA ASN A 66 7.03 5.29 -17.76
C ASN A 66 6.44 6.53 -18.45
N GLU A 67 6.87 7.69 -17.99
CA GLU A 67 6.68 8.99 -18.63
C GLU A 67 8.06 9.69 -18.66
N GLY A 68 8.64 9.80 -19.86
CA GLY A 68 10.03 10.22 -19.98
C GLY A 68 10.96 9.23 -19.29
N LYS A 69 11.73 9.71 -18.32
CA LYS A 69 12.63 8.89 -17.52
C LYS A 69 12.00 8.30 -16.27
N ASN A 70 10.90 8.86 -15.78
CA ASN A 70 10.23 8.43 -14.56
C ASN A 70 9.43 7.16 -14.79
N LYS A 71 9.65 6.13 -13.98
CA LYS A 71 8.85 4.92 -13.95
C LYS A 71 7.91 4.95 -12.74
N PHE A 72 6.77 4.31 -12.86
CA PHE A 72 5.76 4.23 -11.82
C PHE A 72 4.91 2.98 -11.98
N LEU A 73 4.23 2.59 -10.92
CA LEU A 73 3.31 1.47 -10.93
C LEU A 73 1.92 1.91 -11.38
N ARG A 74 1.38 1.32 -12.44
CA ARG A 74 0.01 1.54 -12.91
C ARG A 74 -0.90 0.36 -12.62
N TYR A 75 -2.02 0.62 -11.98
CA TYR A 75 -3.17 -0.26 -11.96
C TYR A 75 -4.19 0.14 -13.03
N LYS A 76 -4.77 -0.85 -13.72
CA LYS A 76 -5.97 -0.65 -14.56
C LYS A 76 -6.80 -1.93 -14.62
N GLY A 77 -8.06 -1.86 -14.20
CA GLY A 77 -8.94 -3.03 -14.20
C GLY A 77 -10.20 -2.84 -13.37
N THR A 78 -10.94 -3.92 -13.18
CA THR A 78 -12.14 -3.95 -12.34
C THR A 78 -11.87 -4.72 -11.04
N ARG A 79 -11.11 -5.82 -11.13
CA ARG A 79 -10.80 -6.64 -9.95
C ARG A 79 -9.40 -6.38 -9.47
N ALA A 80 -9.25 -6.24 -8.15
CA ALA A 80 -7.95 -6.14 -7.54
C ALA A 80 -7.69 -7.23 -6.52
N LYS A 81 -6.44 -7.59 -6.47
CA LYS A 81 -5.81 -8.17 -5.30
C LYS A 81 -4.76 -7.17 -4.83
N HIS A 82 -4.65 -6.95 -3.52
CA HIS A 82 -3.55 -6.16 -3.02
C HIS A 82 -2.22 -6.83 -3.34
N ILE A 83 -1.22 -6.01 -3.54
CA ILE A 83 0.17 -6.41 -3.59
C ILE A 83 0.88 -5.90 -2.34
N SER A 84 1.88 -6.61 -1.85
CA SER A 84 2.56 -6.30 -0.60
C SER A 84 4.07 -6.20 -0.79
N PHE A 85 4.65 -5.22 -0.12
CA PHE A 85 6.08 -5.04 0.04
C PHE A 85 6.45 -5.35 1.50
N PRO A 86 7.10 -6.50 1.79
CA PRO A 86 7.45 -6.88 3.15
C PRO A 86 8.60 -6.03 3.69
N LEU A 87 8.51 -5.67 4.97
CA LEU A 87 9.52 -4.90 5.70
C LEU A 87 10.23 -5.72 6.77
N ILE A 88 9.80 -6.97 6.94
CA ILE A 88 10.39 -7.97 7.82
C ILE A 88 10.58 -9.29 7.09
N ASN A 89 11.56 -10.09 7.53
CA ASN A 89 11.76 -11.47 7.07
C ASN A 89 10.80 -12.45 7.80
N GLU A 90 10.97 -13.76 7.54
CA GLU A 90 10.16 -14.81 8.16
C GLU A 90 10.37 -14.91 9.68
N GLU A 91 11.59 -14.64 10.14
CA GLU A 91 11.98 -14.59 11.54
C GLU A 91 11.46 -13.32 12.25
N LYS A 92 10.73 -12.45 11.53
CA LYS A 92 10.20 -11.15 11.96
C LYS A 92 11.28 -10.12 12.27
N GLU A 93 12.44 -10.27 11.72
CA GLU A 93 13.51 -9.30 11.82
C GLU A 93 13.28 -8.15 10.84
N ASN A 94 13.60 -6.94 11.27
CA ASN A 94 13.58 -5.72 10.46
C ASN A 94 14.72 -5.77 9.43
N ILE A 95 14.38 -5.93 8.15
CA ILE A 95 15.37 -6.12 7.09
C ILE A 95 15.94 -4.82 6.52
N TYR A 96 15.35 -3.67 6.86
CA TYR A 96 15.74 -2.37 6.31
C TYR A 96 16.10 -1.34 7.39
N ASP A 97 16.29 -1.78 8.63
CA ASP A 97 16.58 -0.93 9.79
C ASP A 97 15.59 0.23 9.96
N ILE A 98 14.30 -0.05 9.74
CA ILE A 98 13.23 0.93 9.88
C ILE A 98 12.91 1.15 11.35
N ASN A 99 12.83 2.43 11.76
CA ASN A 99 12.34 2.85 13.06
C ASN A 99 11.33 3.99 12.88
N LEU A 100 10.04 3.72 13.09
CA LEU A 100 8.98 4.71 12.93
C LEU A 100 9.11 5.92 13.87
N TYR A 101 9.85 5.80 14.98
CA TYR A 101 10.10 6.95 15.87
C TYR A 101 11.22 7.87 15.36
N GLU A 102 12.00 7.43 14.38
CA GLU A 102 13.03 8.24 13.69
C GLU A 102 12.53 8.75 12.34
N THR A 103 11.74 7.91 11.63
CA THR A 103 11.16 8.23 10.32
C THR A 103 9.64 8.03 10.32
N PRO A 104 8.88 8.84 11.10
CA PRO A 104 7.44 8.62 11.28
C PRO A 104 6.59 8.99 10.07
N ILE A 105 7.12 9.79 9.14
CA ILE A 105 6.33 10.33 8.03
C ILE A 105 6.36 9.38 6.83
N LEU A 106 5.25 8.68 6.57
CA LEU A 106 5.03 8.01 5.29
C LEU A 106 4.69 9.05 4.23
N SER A 107 5.46 9.08 3.15
CA SER A 107 5.23 9.91 1.97
C SER A 107 5.06 9.01 0.75
N TRP A 108 4.08 9.31 -0.11
CA TRP A 108 3.89 8.59 -1.37
C TRP A 108 3.18 9.46 -2.40
N LYS A 109 3.31 9.11 -3.68
CA LYS A 109 2.60 9.77 -4.76
C LYS A 109 1.51 8.88 -5.35
N VAL A 110 0.38 9.49 -5.69
CA VAL A 110 -0.72 8.85 -6.42
C VAL A 110 -1.22 9.76 -7.52
N ARG A 111 -1.60 9.17 -8.65
CA ARG A 111 -2.36 9.84 -9.71
C ARG A 111 -3.60 9.01 -10.03
N ALA A 112 -4.77 9.48 -9.61
CA ALA A 112 -6.05 8.84 -9.91
C ALA A 112 -6.54 9.26 -11.30
N HIS A 113 -6.83 8.31 -12.18
CA HIS A 113 -7.35 8.58 -13.52
C HIS A 113 -8.82 8.26 -13.66
N LYS A 114 -9.29 7.19 -13.01
CA LYS A 114 -10.68 6.77 -13.06
C LYS A 114 -11.09 6.14 -11.73
N LEU A 115 -12.02 6.83 -11.05
CA LEU A 115 -12.54 6.43 -9.75
C LEU A 115 -13.67 5.40 -9.91
N PRO A 116 -13.82 4.47 -8.94
CA PRO A 116 -14.96 3.55 -8.91
C PRO A 116 -16.25 4.30 -8.61
N LYS A 117 -17.30 4.06 -9.41
CA LYS A 117 -18.56 4.81 -9.31
C LYS A 117 -19.32 4.48 -8.02
N GLY A 118 -19.57 5.50 -7.19
CA GLY A 118 -20.36 5.37 -5.97
C GLY A 118 -19.71 4.51 -4.89
N ALA A 119 -18.39 4.31 -4.95
CA ALA A 119 -17.64 3.58 -3.94
C ALA A 119 -17.64 4.30 -2.60
N ASN A 120 -17.67 3.53 -1.52
CA ASN A 120 -17.64 3.99 -0.14
C ASN A 120 -16.92 2.95 0.71
N GLU A 121 -15.73 3.28 1.18
CA GLU A 121 -14.85 2.35 1.88
C GLU A 121 -15.40 1.88 3.23
N LYS A 122 -16.36 2.60 3.81
CA LYS A 122 -17.07 2.19 5.04
C LYS A 122 -18.16 1.15 4.78
N SER A 123 -18.64 1.05 3.53
CA SER A 123 -19.65 0.06 3.14
C SER A 123 -19.06 -1.35 3.09
N SER A 124 -19.87 -2.38 3.26
CA SER A 124 -19.49 -3.78 3.06
C SER A 124 -19.59 -4.22 1.60
N ASP A 125 -20.47 -3.59 0.83
CA ASP A 125 -20.88 -3.94 -0.53
C ASP A 125 -20.37 -2.96 -1.61
N ARG A 126 -19.77 -1.83 -1.22
CA ARG A 126 -19.20 -0.81 -2.11
C ARG A 126 -17.82 -0.35 -1.65
N ASN A 127 -17.03 -1.23 -1.09
CA ASN A 127 -15.74 -0.94 -0.47
C ASN A 127 -14.59 -0.75 -1.47
N ASP A 128 -14.87 -0.32 -2.67
CA ASP A 128 -13.85 -0.04 -3.67
C ASP A 128 -13.11 1.27 -3.40
N SER A 129 -11.93 1.42 -4.02
CA SER A 129 -11.12 2.63 -3.93
C SER A 129 -10.29 2.78 -5.20
N VAL A 130 -10.13 4.02 -5.66
CA VAL A 130 -9.23 4.29 -6.80
C VAL A 130 -7.79 3.99 -6.44
N ALA A 131 -7.37 4.36 -5.23
CA ALA A 131 -6.03 4.11 -4.74
C ALA A 131 -6.02 4.03 -3.21
N SER A 132 -5.36 3.01 -2.70
CA SER A 132 -5.10 2.86 -1.27
C SER A 132 -3.68 2.37 -1.04
N ILE A 133 -3.03 2.90 0.00
CA ILE A 133 -1.83 2.34 0.59
C ILE A 133 -2.16 1.89 2.01
N TYR A 134 -1.64 0.74 2.41
CA TYR A 134 -1.81 0.23 3.76
C TYR A 134 -0.46 0.11 4.43
N VAL A 135 -0.42 0.49 5.69
CA VAL A 135 0.68 0.14 6.58
C VAL A 135 0.18 -0.95 7.51
N VAL A 136 0.83 -2.10 7.46
CA VAL A 136 0.55 -3.23 8.36
C VAL A 136 1.56 -3.19 9.49
N PHE A 137 1.09 -2.97 10.71
CA PHE A 137 1.94 -2.79 11.88
C PHE A 137 2.20 -4.09 12.61
N ASP A 138 1.20 -4.97 12.66
CA ASP A 138 1.28 -6.22 13.39
C ASP A 138 0.22 -7.21 12.86
N MET A 139 0.42 -8.48 13.16
CA MET A 139 -0.58 -9.53 13.01
C MET A 139 -1.35 -9.69 14.31
N GLY A 140 -2.32 -8.80 14.53
CA GLY A 140 -3.22 -8.83 15.68
C GLY A 140 -4.07 -10.10 15.74
N ARG A 141 -4.63 -10.39 16.92
CA ARG A 141 -5.56 -11.51 17.12
C ARG A 141 -6.97 -10.99 17.35
N VAL A 142 -7.91 -11.51 16.56
CA VAL A 142 -9.36 -11.32 16.79
C VAL A 142 -9.95 -12.65 17.20
N ALA A 143 -10.57 -12.70 18.36
CA ALA A 143 -10.93 -13.94 19.04
C ALA A 143 -9.71 -14.90 19.14
N LEU A 144 -9.72 -15.88 19.98
CA LEU A 144 -8.56 -16.73 20.33
C LEU A 144 -7.88 -17.46 19.15
N VAL A 145 -8.41 -17.39 17.92
CA VAL A 145 -8.03 -18.26 16.81
C VAL A 145 -7.65 -17.55 15.51
N LYS A 146 -8.14 -16.32 15.24
CA LYS A 146 -7.93 -15.68 13.94
C LYS A 146 -6.91 -14.56 14.01
N LYS A 147 -5.78 -14.71 13.29
CA LYS A 147 -4.84 -13.60 13.06
C LYS A 147 -5.44 -12.65 12.04
N VAL A 148 -5.57 -11.38 12.42
CA VAL A 148 -6.06 -10.30 11.55
C VAL A 148 -5.01 -9.18 11.56
N PRO A 149 -4.57 -8.68 10.40
CA PRO A 149 -3.58 -7.61 10.35
C PRO A 149 -4.07 -6.36 11.07
N LYS A 150 -3.28 -5.80 11.98
CA LYS A 150 -3.48 -4.47 12.54
C LYS A 150 -2.88 -3.46 11.57
N SER A 151 -3.72 -2.68 10.90
CA SER A 151 -3.31 -1.85 9.76
C SER A 151 -4.07 -0.54 9.67
N ILE A 152 -3.44 0.47 9.06
CA ILE A 152 -4.10 1.70 8.63
C ILE A 152 -4.12 1.72 7.10
N ARG A 153 -5.30 1.92 6.52
CA ARG A 153 -5.55 2.14 5.10
C ARG A 153 -5.70 3.62 4.84
N TYR A 154 -4.78 4.21 4.11
CA TYR A 154 -4.91 5.54 3.54
C TYR A 154 -5.52 5.41 2.16
N THR A 155 -6.64 6.10 1.92
CA THR A 155 -7.43 5.90 0.70
C THR A 155 -7.81 7.22 0.03
N TRP A 156 -7.77 7.23 -1.31
CA TRP A 156 -8.44 8.24 -2.11
C TRP A 156 -9.85 7.75 -2.40
N SER A 157 -10.83 8.34 -1.74
CA SER A 157 -12.23 7.92 -1.82
C SER A 157 -12.99 8.57 -2.97
N THR A 158 -14.04 7.90 -3.44
CA THR A 158 -14.97 8.52 -4.39
C THR A 158 -16.01 9.40 -3.70
N THR A 159 -16.53 9.00 -2.55
CA THR A 159 -17.69 9.63 -1.92
C THR A 159 -17.47 10.11 -0.49
N LEU A 160 -16.53 9.54 0.24
CA LEU A 160 -16.22 9.98 1.60
C LEU A 160 -15.36 11.24 1.57
N PRO A 161 -15.61 12.25 2.41
CA PRO A 161 -14.81 13.46 2.44
C PRO A 161 -13.39 13.18 2.96
N GLU A 162 -12.44 14.03 2.57
CA GLU A 162 -11.09 14.02 3.11
C GLU A 162 -11.11 14.19 4.64
N GLY A 163 -10.25 13.45 5.34
CA GLY A 163 -10.20 13.40 6.81
C GLY A 163 -11.22 12.42 7.42
N GLU A 164 -12.19 11.91 6.67
CA GLU A 164 -13.12 10.89 7.17
C GLU A 164 -12.38 9.64 7.59
N THR A 165 -12.85 9.03 8.68
CA THR A 165 -12.27 7.79 9.22
C THR A 165 -13.30 6.67 9.29
N GLY A 166 -12.82 5.45 9.29
CA GLY A 166 -13.63 4.25 9.41
C GLY A 166 -12.85 3.09 9.99
N SER A 167 -13.56 2.02 10.28
CA SER A 167 -12.97 0.82 10.88
C SER A 167 -13.59 -0.43 10.29
N LYS A 168 -12.77 -1.45 10.06
CA LYS A 168 -13.14 -2.80 9.60
C LYS A 168 -12.39 -3.87 10.39
N LEU A 169 -12.71 -5.14 10.12
CA LEU A 169 -12.04 -6.28 10.72
C LEU A 169 -12.00 -6.21 12.26
N PHE A 170 -13.15 -5.87 12.87
CA PHE A 170 -13.30 -5.73 14.32
C PHE A 170 -12.34 -4.69 14.95
N GLY A 171 -12.08 -3.59 14.24
CA GLY A 171 -11.19 -2.53 14.70
C GLY A 171 -9.71 -2.69 14.32
N ASN A 172 -9.31 -3.83 13.78
CA ASN A 172 -7.91 -4.04 13.41
C ASN A 172 -7.49 -3.37 12.08
N GLN A 173 -8.44 -3.05 11.21
CA GLN A 173 -8.17 -2.21 10.05
C GLN A 173 -8.84 -0.85 10.25
N GLN A 174 -8.03 0.19 10.32
CA GLN A 174 -8.49 1.57 10.36
C GLN A 174 -8.41 2.17 8.95
N ILE A 175 -9.32 3.10 8.63
CA ILE A 175 -9.39 3.78 7.34
C ILE A 175 -9.24 5.27 7.58
N ILE A 176 -8.41 5.93 6.80
CA ILE A 176 -8.24 7.38 6.76
C ILE A 176 -8.34 7.83 5.31
N VAL A 177 -9.29 8.70 5.01
CA VAL A 177 -9.44 9.29 3.66
C VAL A 177 -8.44 10.44 3.52
N VAL A 178 -7.53 10.32 2.56
CA VAL A 178 -6.48 11.32 2.30
C VAL A 178 -6.76 12.21 1.10
N ASN A 179 -7.73 11.83 0.24
CA ASN A 179 -8.28 12.65 -0.83
C ASN A 179 -9.66 12.14 -1.21
N SER A 180 -10.46 12.99 -1.84
CA SER A 180 -11.86 12.70 -2.16
C SER A 180 -12.28 13.22 -3.52
N GLY A 181 -13.09 12.43 -4.23
CA GLY A 181 -13.73 12.84 -5.48
C GLY A 181 -12.74 13.05 -6.62
N GLU A 182 -13.17 13.87 -7.62
CA GLU A 182 -12.46 14.02 -8.89
C GLU A 182 -11.64 15.32 -9.02
N GLN A 183 -11.53 16.16 -8.00
CA GLN A 183 -10.89 17.48 -8.07
C GLN A 183 -9.42 17.41 -8.55
N ASP A 184 -8.66 16.42 -8.08
CA ASP A 184 -7.25 16.22 -8.44
C ASP A 184 -7.03 15.07 -9.42
N LYS A 185 -8.10 14.61 -10.06
CA LYS A 185 -8.05 13.55 -11.06
C LYS A 185 -7.08 13.90 -12.21
N GLY A 186 -6.21 12.95 -12.54
CA GLY A 186 -5.19 13.11 -13.59
C GLY A 186 -3.93 13.84 -13.16
N LYS A 187 -3.85 14.36 -11.92
CA LYS A 187 -2.67 15.02 -11.38
C LYS A 187 -1.93 14.06 -10.44
N TRP A 188 -0.61 14.16 -10.39
CA TRP A 188 0.18 13.57 -9.33
C TRP A 188 -0.05 14.35 -8.04
N VAL A 189 -0.47 13.64 -6.99
CA VAL A 189 -0.65 14.18 -5.63
C VAL A 189 0.31 13.46 -4.70
N THR A 190 1.06 14.22 -3.92
CA THR A 190 1.91 13.69 -2.84
C THR A 190 1.14 13.74 -1.54
N PHE A 191 1.09 12.62 -0.85
CA PHE A 191 0.52 12.50 0.49
C PHE A 191 1.64 12.32 1.51
N GLU A 192 1.44 12.85 2.71
CA GLU A 192 2.31 12.67 3.87
C GLU A 192 1.46 12.41 5.11
N ARG A 193 1.80 11.36 5.87
CA ARG A 193 1.10 10.99 7.10
C ARG A 193 2.09 10.60 8.18
N ASN A 194 1.91 11.16 9.39
CA ASN A 194 2.65 10.71 10.56
C ASN A 194 2.05 9.39 11.06
N LEU A 195 2.77 8.29 10.84
CA LEU A 195 2.31 6.94 11.17
C LEU A 195 2.16 6.72 12.68
N VAL A 196 3.02 7.36 13.48
CA VAL A 196 3.00 7.25 14.95
C VAL A 196 1.76 7.96 15.50
N GLU A 197 1.49 9.17 15.03
CA GLU A 197 0.31 9.94 15.45
C GLU A 197 -0.99 9.28 15.00
N ASP A 198 -1.06 8.86 13.73
CA ASP A 198 -2.23 8.18 13.21
C ASP A 198 -2.50 6.87 13.95
N TYR A 199 -1.47 6.08 14.24
CA TYR A 199 -1.63 4.85 15.01
C TYR A 199 -2.16 5.12 16.41
N ARG A 200 -1.57 6.09 17.15
CA ARG A 200 -2.04 6.50 18.48
C ARG A 200 -3.50 6.95 18.46
N ARG A 201 -3.84 7.80 17.47
CA ARG A 201 -5.20 8.31 17.30
C ARG A 201 -6.21 7.20 17.02
N MET A 202 -5.85 6.23 16.18
CA MET A 202 -6.77 5.21 15.68
C MET A 202 -6.87 3.98 16.59
N PHE A 203 -5.81 3.65 17.32
CA PHE A 203 -5.75 2.44 18.14
C PHE A 203 -5.63 2.72 19.64
N GLY A 204 -5.28 3.95 20.06
CA GLY A 204 -5.13 4.33 21.46
C GLY A 204 -3.88 3.79 22.15
N ASP A 205 -2.87 3.37 21.37
CA ASP A 205 -1.65 2.74 21.84
C ASP A 205 -0.45 3.18 20.99
N ASP A 206 0.78 2.85 21.38
CA ASP A 206 1.97 3.12 20.60
C ASP A 206 2.18 2.07 19.50
N PRO A 207 2.63 2.48 18.28
CA PRO A 207 2.97 1.52 17.23
C PRO A 207 4.25 0.75 17.57
N PRO A 208 4.45 -0.44 16.97
CA PRO A 208 5.77 -1.09 16.99
C PRO A 208 6.80 -0.19 16.27
N LYS A 209 8.08 -0.36 16.60
CA LYS A 209 9.17 0.41 15.98
C LYS A 209 9.19 0.27 14.46
N ASN A 210 8.94 -0.91 13.95
CA ASN A 210 8.89 -1.18 12.52
C ASN A 210 7.56 -1.80 12.11
N PRO A 211 6.94 -1.33 11.02
CA PRO A 211 5.81 -2.01 10.41
C PRO A 211 6.28 -3.29 9.71
N ILE A 212 5.37 -4.20 9.46
CA ILE A 212 5.71 -5.49 8.83
C ILE A 212 5.55 -5.51 7.32
N ALA A 213 4.72 -4.62 6.77
CA ALA A 213 4.53 -4.51 5.30
C ALA A 213 3.86 -3.21 4.90
N ILE A 214 4.12 -2.80 3.65
CA ILE A 214 3.31 -1.82 2.90
C ILE A 214 2.48 -2.59 1.87
N LEU A 215 1.17 -2.25 1.72
CA LEU A 215 0.33 -2.83 0.69
C LEU A 215 -0.22 -1.74 -0.22
N ILE A 216 -0.40 -2.07 -1.49
CA ILE A 216 -1.09 -1.23 -2.48
C ILE A 216 -2.36 -1.95 -2.94
N LEU A 217 -3.47 -1.21 -3.03
CA LEU A 217 -4.73 -1.70 -3.57
C LEU A 217 -5.45 -0.61 -4.37
N SER A 218 -5.79 -0.94 -5.61
CA SER A 218 -6.85 -0.27 -6.38
C SER A 218 -7.93 -1.30 -6.69
N ASP A 219 -9.19 -0.92 -6.54
CA ASP A 219 -10.29 -1.87 -6.56
C ASP A 219 -11.58 -1.27 -7.15
N GLY A 220 -12.34 -2.08 -7.85
CA GLY A 220 -13.61 -1.70 -8.47
C GLY A 220 -14.58 -2.86 -8.62
N ASP A 221 -14.34 -4.00 -7.94
CA ASP A 221 -15.14 -5.21 -8.14
C ASP A 221 -16.50 -5.17 -7.44
N SER A 222 -16.60 -4.54 -6.28
CA SER A 222 -17.83 -4.37 -5.53
C SER A 222 -18.84 -3.47 -6.26
N THR A 223 -18.34 -2.44 -6.96
CA THR A 223 -19.16 -1.49 -7.72
C THR A 223 -19.23 -1.82 -9.22
N ASN A 224 -18.58 -2.91 -9.64
CA ASN A 224 -18.39 -3.29 -11.04
C ASN A 224 -17.82 -2.13 -11.90
N SER A 225 -16.88 -1.40 -11.33
CA SER A 225 -16.26 -0.21 -11.95
C SER A 225 -14.89 -0.52 -12.52
N TYR A 226 -14.58 0.03 -13.69
CA TYR A 226 -13.21 0.07 -14.17
C TYR A 226 -12.44 1.19 -13.46
N VAL A 227 -11.33 0.86 -12.88
CA VAL A 227 -10.47 1.76 -12.09
C VAL A 227 -9.11 1.90 -12.77
N LYS A 228 -8.52 3.11 -12.71
CA LYS A 228 -7.16 3.37 -13.16
C LYS A 228 -6.47 4.33 -12.21
N ALA A 229 -5.31 3.94 -11.71
CA ALA A 229 -4.45 4.73 -10.83
C ALA A 229 -2.97 4.42 -11.04
N ASP A 230 -2.12 5.38 -10.71
CA ASP A 230 -0.67 5.27 -10.70
C ASP A 230 -0.15 5.52 -9.28
N TYR A 231 0.95 4.87 -8.91
CA TYR A 231 1.64 4.99 -7.63
C TYR A 231 3.13 5.19 -7.87
N ASP A 232 3.76 5.99 -7.01
CA ASP A 232 5.17 6.30 -7.10
C ASP A 232 5.75 6.80 -5.76
N ASP A 233 7.06 6.85 -5.63
CA ASP A 233 7.84 7.50 -4.56
C ASP A 233 7.34 7.21 -3.14
N ILE A 234 7.41 5.94 -2.72
CA ILE A 234 7.05 5.52 -1.36
C ILE A 234 8.27 5.67 -0.45
N LEU A 235 8.20 6.56 0.54
CA LEU A 235 9.29 6.87 1.45
C LEU A 235 8.83 6.92 2.91
N LEU A 236 9.74 6.62 3.82
CA LEU A 236 9.64 7.01 5.22
C LEU A 236 10.60 8.17 5.48
N LYS A 237 10.15 9.22 6.16
CA LYS A 237 10.92 10.46 6.38
C LYS A 237 10.97 10.81 7.86
N PRO A 238 12.05 11.44 8.34
CA PRO A 238 12.05 12.09 9.65
C PRO A 238 11.02 13.23 9.68
N GLU A 239 10.54 13.54 10.86
CA GLU A 239 9.75 14.74 11.12
C GLU A 239 10.68 15.96 11.00
N LYS A 240 10.19 17.02 10.35
CA LYS A 240 10.98 18.25 10.16
C LYS A 240 10.99 19.13 11.41
#